data_bebebe8c52f93ca11b3b9a6e7a468aee
#
_entry.id   bebebe8c52f93ca11b3b9a6e7a468aee
#
_cell.length_a   1.000
_cell.length_b   1.000
_cell.length_c   1.000
_cell.angle_alpha   90.00
_cell.angle_beta   90.00
_cell.angle_gamma   90.00
#
_symmetry.space_group_name_H-M   'P 1'
#
loop_
_entity.id
_entity.type
_entity.pdbx_description
1 polymer ?
#
loop_
_entity_poly.entity_id
_entity_poly.type
_entity_poly.pdbx_seq_one_letter_code
_entity_poly.pdbx_strand_id
1 'polypeptide(L)'
;SYAGHITVRTWTPPQGQPDSGQAKLFYWYFPAIAPKTEQPPLLMWIQGGPGSSSMIGLFTEMGPFDLTDDGEFVRRNITWANEYDLLVVDQPAGTGFSSVTPQANLTLDDLYPLAQQLPAHVADAWRAKYPKSVDQYASIQSPMTIEFIADQAREMLYNLTLPAEHWPLYKRPFLNKLVSSLGVRDTKIPRYLTMQWLANSHFKVSGPIPSDGFVIPDGVDADDPYLVNTGYGHSANAKSIWERIGLSSNETGDFVDGYATNMRAVGKDMWTFLQKFFGMRPELRERDFYILSESYGGKFVPGIATYIKQKNEELKADSGDEEQAIALRGILIGNSLVHPALQVLAHGGVGFAWGLLDADQADTVDLLAFKAASYTLDGELEKGNAMRLLLFDYYRNVTGGVNWYDIRKRNHQYKRTYLAHGLNQQVVRRALHSDAIAYGQDWGVYYHLVKDIMRTTAPLFPHLLERGLDVQLVQGQFDFRDGVAANTLWINKAQWGGRKQYVMADRQHWSLGKELAGFVRSGGNLTHRVILNAGHMAPGDQPEACQDMVDRFVRI
;
A
#
# COMPACT_ATOMS: atom_id res chain seq x y z
N SER A 1 -19.56 22.16 -1.45
CA SER A 1 -18.45 21.37 -2.02
C SER A 1 -18.15 21.82 -3.45
N TYR A 2 -16.95 21.51 -3.91
CA TYR A 2 -16.47 21.86 -5.24
C TYR A 2 -15.81 20.63 -5.86
N ALA A 3 -16.09 20.32 -7.11
CA ALA A 3 -15.52 19.18 -7.82
C ALA A 3 -15.08 19.59 -9.23
N GLY A 4 -14.14 18.86 -9.79
CA GLY A 4 -13.67 19.11 -11.15
C GLY A 4 -12.41 18.34 -11.51
N HIS A 5 -11.83 18.69 -12.65
CA HIS A 5 -10.65 18.04 -13.19
C HIS A 5 -9.51 19.05 -13.37
N ILE A 6 -8.30 18.63 -13.03
CA ILE A 6 -7.08 19.39 -13.26
C ILE A 6 -6.18 18.60 -14.21
N THR A 7 -5.82 19.20 -15.36
CA THR A 7 -4.82 18.60 -16.28
C THR A 7 -3.44 18.68 -15.63
N VAL A 8 -2.83 17.52 -15.40
CA VAL A 8 -1.50 17.41 -14.79
C VAL A 8 -0.39 17.25 -15.81
N ARG A 9 -0.69 16.66 -16.98
CA ARG A 9 0.26 16.50 -18.09
C ARG A 9 -0.42 16.57 -19.45
N THR A 10 0.38 16.98 -20.45
CA THR A 10 0.06 16.89 -21.87
C THR A 10 1.27 16.31 -22.60
N TRP A 11 1.05 15.55 -23.67
CA TRP A 11 2.11 15.00 -24.51
C TRP A 11 1.64 14.84 -25.95
N THR A 12 2.61 14.66 -26.87
CA THR A 12 2.30 14.30 -28.25
C THR A 12 2.25 12.78 -28.35
N PRO A 13 1.11 12.19 -28.72
CA PRO A 13 1.00 10.75 -28.91
C PRO A 13 1.85 10.27 -30.09
N PRO A 14 2.17 8.95 -30.16
CA PRO A 14 2.81 8.36 -31.34
C PRO A 14 2.02 8.63 -32.62
N GLN A 15 2.73 8.66 -33.78
CA GLN A 15 2.11 8.89 -35.07
C GLN A 15 0.95 7.93 -35.35
N GLY A 16 -0.19 8.47 -35.77
CA GLY A 16 -1.40 7.71 -36.11
C GLY A 16 -2.52 7.76 -35.06
N GLN A 17 -2.29 8.40 -33.92
CA GLN A 17 -3.36 8.68 -32.96
C GLN A 17 -3.86 10.13 -33.09
N PRO A 18 -5.17 10.38 -33.01
CA PRO A 18 -5.72 11.74 -33.05
C PRO A 18 -5.43 12.45 -31.71
N ASP A 19 -5.18 13.75 -31.80
CA ASP A 19 -5.07 14.71 -30.72
C ASP A 19 -3.85 14.62 -29.77
N SER A 20 -3.60 15.70 -29.03
CA SER A 20 -2.61 15.73 -27.96
C SER A 20 -3.03 14.86 -26.78
N GLY A 21 -2.12 14.03 -26.25
CA GLY A 21 -2.37 13.24 -25.06
C GLY A 21 -2.54 14.11 -23.83
N GLN A 22 -3.43 13.74 -22.92
CA GLN A 22 -3.71 14.45 -21.67
C GLN A 22 -3.91 13.47 -20.51
N ALA A 23 -3.37 13.84 -19.34
CA ALA A 23 -3.67 13.22 -18.05
C ALA A 23 -4.34 14.26 -17.15
N LYS A 24 -5.49 13.87 -16.59
CA LYS A 24 -6.28 14.71 -15.70
C LYS A 24 -6.57 13.97 -14.40
N LEU A 25 -6.45 14.69 -13.28
CA LEU A 25 -6.90 14.22 -11.97
C LEU A 25 -8.23 14.88 -11.62
N PHE A 26 -9.16 14.05 -11.16
CA PHE A 26 -10.43 14.47 -10.60
C PHE A 26 -10.27 14.74 -9.10
N TYR A 27 -10.91 15.79 -8.60
CA TYR A 27 -10.98 16.09 -7.18
C TYR A 27 -12.39 16.46 -6.74
N TRP A 28 -12.65 16.21 -5.44
CA TRP A 28 -13.84 16.70 -4.76
C TRP A 28 -13.42 17.31 -3.43
N TYR A 29 -13.64 18.62 -3.29
CA TYR A 29 -13.28 19.42 -2.13
C TYR A 29 -14.51 19.79 -1.31
N PHE A 30 -14.43 19.57 -0.01
CA PHE A 30 -15.44 19.88 0.99
C PHE A 30 -14.83 20.85 2.01
N PRO A 31 -15.25 22.13 2.03
CA PRO A 31 -14.94 23.01 3.14
C PRO A 31 -15.46 22.42 4.46
N ALA A 32 -14.75 22.64 5.56
CA ALA A 32 -15.16 22.22 6.89
C ALA A 32 -16.57 22.74 7.23
N ILE A 33 -17.43 21.85 7.76
CA ILE A 33 -18.85 22.16 8.04
C ILE A 33 -18.97 22.94 9.35
N ALA A 34 -18.22 22.52 10.37
CA ALA A 34 -18.22 23.09 11.71
C ALA A 34 -16.78 23.09 12.27
N PRO A 35 -15.88 23.91 11.70
CA PRO A 35 -14.47 23.89 12.06
C PRO A 35 -14.26 24.38 13.51
N LYS A 36 -13.34 23.75 14.22
CA LYS A 36 -12.92 24.16 15.58
C LYS A 36 -12.00 25.39 15.58
N THR A 37 -11.41 25.71 14.43
CA THR A 37 -10.49 26.84 14.23
C THR A 37 -10.91 27.67 13.04
N GLU A 38 -10.52 28.96 13.00
CA GLU A 38 -10.79 29.85 11.85
C GLU A 38 -10.10 29.37 10.56
N GLN A 39 -8.99 28.67 10.72
CA GLN A 39 -8.21 28.12 9.62
C GLN A 39 -8.05 26.60 9.81
N PRO A 40 -9.09 25.82 9.48
CA PRO A 40 -9.00 24.38 9.64
C PRO A 40 -7.91 23.80 8.73
N PRO A 41 -7.17 22.78 9.19
CA PRO A 41 -6.20 22.07 8.36
C PRO A 41 -6.86 21.45 7.14
N LEU A 42 -6.07 21.34 6.05
CA LEU A 42 -6.47 20.65 4.84
C LEU A 42 -6.05 19.19 4.90
N LEU A 43 -7.00 18.28 4.87
CA LEU A 43 -6.78 16.85 4.76
C LEU A 43 -7.00 16.42 3.32
N MET A 44 -5.99 15.80 2.69
CA MET A 44 -6.15 15.18 1.38
C MET A 44 -6.24 13.67 1.54
N TRP A 45 -7.35 13.08 1.09
CA TRP A 45 -7.52 11.64 1.00
C TRP A 45 -7.25 11.13 -0.41
N ILE A 46 -6.45 10.08 -0.50
CA ILE A 46 -6.20 9.31 -1.72
C ILE A 46 -6.32 7.82 -1.43
N GLN A 47 -7.09 7.09 -2.24
CA GLN A 47 -7.28 5.65 -2.06
C GLN A 47 -6.08 4.86 -2.57
N GLY A 48 -5.89 3.64 -2.02
CA GLY A 48 -4.88 2.70 -2.48
C GLY A 48 -5.22 1.98 -3.78
N GLY A 49 -5.12 0.68 -3.80
CA GLY A 49 -5.40 -0.19 -4.94
C GLY A 49 -4.19 -1.00 -5.40
N PRO A 50 -3.37 -0.59 -6.41
CA PRO A 50 -3.46 0.66 -7.18
C PRO A 50 -4.68 0.72 -8.11
N GLY A 51 -5.11 1.94 -8.45
CA GLY A 51 -6.25 2.19 -9.34
C GLY A 51 -7.64 2.10 -8.68
N SER A 52 -7.71 2.04 -7.35
CA SER A 52 -8.98 2.20 -6.64
C SER A 52 -9.33 3.67 -6.46
N SER A 53 -10.57 4.03 -6.79
CA SER A 53 -11.03 5.42 -6.66
C SER A 53 -11.14 5.85 -5.20
N SER A 54 -10.76 7.09 -4.94
CA SER A 54 -10.90 7.75 -3.63
C SER A 54 -12.35 7.99 -3.21
N MET A 55 -13.29 7.85 -4.15
CA MET A 55 -14.72 7.82 -3.85
C MET A 55 -15.09 6.63 -2.96
N ILE A 56 -14.30 5.55 -2.94
CA ILE A 56 -14.51 4.45 -2.01
C ILE A 56 -14.39 4.96 -0.58
N GLY A 57 -13.26 5.54 -0.19
CA GLY A 57 -13.09 6.11 1.15
C GLY A 57 -14.09 7.24 1.45
N LEU A 58 -14.39 8.10 0.46
CA LEU A 58 -15.38 9.15 0.61
C LEU A 58 -16.75 8.62 1.04
N PHE A 59 -17.23 7.55 0.39
CA PHE A 59 -18.60 7.03 0.60
C PHE A 59 -18.68 5.87 1.58
N THR A 60 -17.58 5.23 1.95
CA THR A 60 -17.63 4.06 2.84
C THR A 60 -16.86 4.25 4.15
N GLU A 61 -16.10 5.35 4.29
CA GLU A 61 -15.21 5.54 5.43
C GLU A 61 -15.39 6.90 6.11
N MET A 62 -14.88 8.00 5.51
CA MET A 62 -14.65 9.25 6.25
C MET A 62 -15.38 10.48 5.67
N GLY A 63 -15.98 10.36 4.49
CA GLY A 63 -16.63 11.48 3.83
C GLY A 63 -17.98 11.86 4.44
N PRO A 64 -18.57 12.99 4.00
CA PRO A 64 -19.82 13.52 4.58
C PRO A 64 -21.07 12.77 4.16
N PHE A 65 -20.98 11.85 3.21
CA PHE A 65 -22.10 11.07 2.70
C PHE A 65 -21.79 9.58 2.70
N ASP A 66 -22.81 8.79 2.96
CA ASP A 66 -22.88 7.36 2.62
C ASP A 66 -23.73 7.20 1.35
N LEU A 67 -23.56 6.09 0.65
CA LEU A 67 -24.37 5.74 -0.50
C LEU A 67 -25.15 4.46 -0.18
N THR A 68 -26.48 4.54 -0.25
CA THR A 68 -27.35 3.38 -0.03
C THR A 68 -27.27 2.39 -1.19
N ASP A 69 -27.80 1.19 -0.98
CA ASP A 69 -27.86 0.16 -2.02
C ASP A 69 -28.72 0.60 -3.23
N ASP A 70 -29.66 1.52 -3.02
CA ASP A 70 -30.49 2.12 -4.06
C ASP A 70 -29.82 3.33 -4.76
N GLY A 71 -28.60 3.69 -4.35
CA GLY A 71 -27.82 4.79 -4.94
C GLY A 71 -28.20 6.17 -4.41
N GLU A 72 -28.86 6.26 -3.27
CA GLU A 72 -29.18 7.53 -2.61
C GLU A 72 -28.05 8.00 -1.71
N PHE A 73 -27.82 9.33 -1.69
CA PHE A 73 -26.84 9.97 -0.84
C PHE A 73 -27.42 10.28 0.53
N VAL A 74 -26.91 9.63 1.57
CA VAL A 74 -27.32 9.85 2.96
C VAL A 74 -26.21 10.56 3.73
N ARG A 75 -26.56 11.61 4.47
CA ARG A 75 -25.59 12.36 5.26
C ARG A 75 -25.05 11.51 6.42
N ARG A 76 -23.73 11.51 6.57
CA ARG A 76 -23.05 10.82 7.65
C ARG A 76 -22.89 11.74 8.86
N ASN A 77 -23.15 11.21 10.07
CA ASN A 77 -23.02 11.98 11.32
C ASN A 77 -21.55 12.21 11.71
N ILE A 78 -20.71 11.17 11.55
CA ILE A 78 -19.27 11.23 11.83
C ILE A 78 -18.56 11.29 10.51
N THR A 79 -17.88 12.41 10.25
CA THR A 79 -17.13 12.64 9.03
C THR A 79 -15.99 13.61 9.32
N TRP A 80 -14.83 13.39 8.70
CA TRP A 80 -13.71 14.31 8.83
C TRP A 80 -14.02 15.70 8.25
N ALA A 81 -14.94 15.79 7.30
CA ALA A 81 -15.40 17.06 6.76
C ALA A 81 -16.20 17.93 7.77
N ASN A 82 -16.52 17.44 8.97
CA ASN A 82 -17.10 18.30 10.00
C ASN A 82 -16.09 19.34 10.48
N GLU A 83 -14.86 18.96 10.75
CA GLU A 83 -13.87 19.80 11.42
C GLU A 83 -12.74 20.27 10.48
N TYR A 84 -12.51 19.56 9.39
CA TYR A 84 -11.39 19.77 8.47
C TYR A 84 -11.86 20.10 7.06
N ASP A 85 -11.08 20.91 6.38
CA ASP A 85 -11.18 21.01 4.92
C ASP A 85 -10.75 19.66 4.32
N LEU A 86 -11.62 19.00 3.57
CA LEU A 86 -11.40 17.67 3.03
C LEU A 86 -11.29 17.71 1.50
N LEU A 87 -10.11 17.36 0.99
CA LEU A 87 -9.82 17.22 -0.44
C LEU A 87 -9.69 15.73 -0.78
N VAL A 88 -10.57 15.22 -1.62
CA VAL A 88 -10.54 13.83 -2.08
C VAL A 88 -10.11 13.81 -3.54
N VAL A 89 -9.07 13.04 -3.88
CA VAL A 89 -8.48 13.05 -5.23
C VAL A 89 -8.42 11.63 -5.79
N ASP A 90 -9.02 11.42 -6.94
CA ASP A 90 -8.81 10.20 -7.73
C ASP A 90 -7.43 10.26 -8.37
N GLN A 91 -6.54 9.35 -7.98
CA GLN A 91 -5.17 9.27 -8.47
C GLN A 91 -4.65 7.81 -8.47
N PRO A 92 -3.67 7.48 -9.35
CA PRO A 92 -3.13 8.27 -10.46
C PRO A 92 -4.15 8.54 -11.59
N ALA A 93 -3.71 9.28 -12.62
CA ALA A 93 -4.56 9.50 -13.80
C ALA A 93 -5.03 8.16 -14.40
N GLY A 94 -6.32 8.06 -14.74
CA GLY A 94 -7.01 6.82 -15.12
C GLY A 94 -7.83 6.19 -13.98
N THR A 95 -7.72 6.67 -12.75
CA THR A 95 -8.46 6.15 -11.59
C THR A 95 -9.79 6.86 -11.43
N GLY A 96 -10.89 6.11 -11.26
CA GLY A 96 -12.22 6.65 -10.94
C GLY A 96 -12.75 7.61 -12.00
N PHE A 97 -12.84 8.90 -11.66
CA PHE A 97 -13.16 9.99 -12.61
C PHE A 97 -11.92 10.62 -13.25
N SER A 98 -10.73 10.27 -12.81
CA SER A 98 -9.48 10.72 -13.45
C SER A 98 -9.27 10.02 -14.78
N SER A 99 -8.58 10.66 -15.73
CA SER A 99 -8.47 10.14 -17.09
C SER A 99 -7.08 10.26 -17.69
N VAL A 100 -6.77 9.34 -18.57
CA VAL A 100 -5.68 9.37 -19.55
C VAL A 100 -6.30 9.34 -20.94
N THR A 101 -5.89 10.22 -21.82
CA THR A 101 -6.40 10.29 -23.21
C THR A 101 -5.21 10.42 -24.17
N PRO A 102 -5.07 9.54 -25.17
CA PRO A 102 -5.87 8.35 -25.41
C PRO A 102 -5.67 7.29 -24.30
N GLN A 103 -6.71 6.49 -24.05
CA GLN A 103 -6.64 5.40 -23.09
C GLN A 103 -5.85 4.24 -23.67
N ALA A 104 -5.07 3.54 -22.85
CA ALA A 104 -4.32 2.36 -23.29
C ALA A 104 -5.27 1.24 -23.75
N ASN A 105 -5.00 0.66 -24.93
CA ASN A 105 -5.75 -0.48 -25.44
C ASN A 105 -5.14 -1.79 -24.90
N LEU A 106 -5.51 -2.15 -23.68
CA LEU A 106 -5.00 -3.32 -22.99
C LEU A 106 -5.80 -4.57 -23.32
N THR A 107 -5.10 -5.65 -23.53
CA THR A 107 -5.66 -7.00 -23.68
C THR A 107 -5.55 -7.77 -22.37
N LEU A 108 -6.21 -8.93 -22.30
CA LEU A 108 -6.09 -9.86 -21.19
C LEU A 108 -4.67 -10.34 -20.94
N ASP A 109 -3.94 -10.61 -22.02
CA ASP A 109 -2.56 -11.09 -21.97
C ASP A 109 -1.62 -10.02 -21.41
N ASP A 110 -1.95 -8.73 -21.58
CA ASP A 110 -1.21 -7.61 -20.99
C ASP A 110 -1.45 -7.50 -19.50
N LEU A 111 -2.67 -7.75 -19.04
CA LEU A 111 -3.05 -7.66 -17.63
C LEU A 111 -2.52 -8.83 -16.79
N TYR A 112 -2.26 -9.97 -17.42
CA TYR A 112 -1.80 -11.19 -16.75
C TYR A 112 -0.61 -11.83 -17.47
N PRO A 113 0.59 -11.24 -17.42
CA PRO A 113 1.80 -11.81 -18.02
C PRO A 113 2.10 -13.24 -17.54
N LEU A 114 1.57 -13.61 -16.35
CA LEU A 114 1.65 -14.98 -15.83
C LEU A 114 0.85 -16.00 -16.64
N ALA A 115 -0.22 -15.60 -17.30
CA ALA A 115 -0.95 -16.52 -18.20
C ALA A 115 -0.05 -17.04 -19.32
N GLN A 116 0.96 -16.25 -19.71
CA GLN A 116 1.96 -16.66 -20.71
C GLN A 116 3.05 -17.59 -20.14
N GLN A 117 3.23 -17.60 -18.82
CA GLN A 117 4.20 -18.46 -18.12
C GLN A 117 3.57 -19.75 -17.58
N LEU A 118 2.26 -19.89 -17.69
CA LEU A 118 1.55 -21.12 -17.35
C LEU A 118 1.83 -22.22 -18.38
N PRO A 119 1.88 -23.51 -17.99
CA PRO A 119 1.87 -24.61 -18.93
C PRO A 119 0.72 -24.46 -19.92
N ALA A 120 0.95 -24.75 -21.21
CA ALA A 120 0.00 -24.46 -22.29
C ALA A 120 -1.43 -24.99 -22.01
N HIS A 121 -1.57 -26.21 -21.46
CA HIS A 121 -2.86 -26.80 -21.12
C HIS A 121 -3.61 -26.03 -20.02
N VAL A 122 -2.91 -25.39 -19.08
CA VAL A 122 -3.50 -24.56 -18.01
C VAL A 122 -3.90 -23.20 -18.58
N ALA A 123 -3.04 -22.60 -19.41
CA ALA A 123 -3.33 -21.35 -20.11
C ALA A 123 -4.54 -21.49 -21.05
N ASP A 124 -4.65 -22.62 -21.77
CA ASP A 124 -5.77 -22.88 -22.67
C ASP A 124 -7.08 -23.14 -21.92
N ALA A 125 -7.06 -23.91 -20.82
CA ALA A 125 -8.22 -24.10 -19.95
C ALA A 125 -8.69 -22.76 -19.33
N TRP A 126 -7.75 -21.89 -19.01
CA TRP A 126 -8.02 -20.57 -18.48
C TRP A 126 -8.64 -19.65 -19.55
N ARG A 127 -8.06 -19.60 -20.77
CA ARG A 127 -8.61 -18.82 -21.91
C ARG A 127 -9.99 -19.31 -22.34
N ALA A 128 -10.24 -20.62 -22.30
CA ALA A 128 -11.56 -21.20 -22.63
C ALA A 128 -12.63 -20.81 -21.60
N LYS A 129 -12.25 -20.66 -20.32
CA LYS A 129 -13.16 -20.31 -19.24
C LYS A 129 -13.46 -18.81 -19.19
N TYR A 130 -12.57 -17.96 -19.68
CA TYR A 130 -12.65 -16.51 -19.61
C TYR A 130 -12.43 -15.86 -21.00
N PRO A 131 -13.48 -15.76 -21.82
CA PRO A 131 -13.39 -15.12 -23.13
C PRO A 131 -13.14 -13.61 -23.02
N LYS A 132 -12.45 -13.07 -23.99
CA LYS A 132 -11.78 -11.76 -24.11
C LYS A 132 -12.60 -10.47 -23.86
N SER A 133 -13.42 -10.36 -22.84
CA SER A 133 -14.08 -9.09 -22.51
C SER A 133 -13.64 -8.56 -21.13
N VAL A 134 -13.13 -7.33 -21.13
CA VAL A 134 -12.66 -6.61 -19.94
C VAL A 134 -13.77 -6.43 -18.89
N ASP A 135 -15.02 -6.33 -19.33
CA ASP A 135 -16.19 -6.16 -18.45
C ASP A 135 -16.47 -7.36 -17.53
N GLN A 136 -15.95 -8.54 -17.85
CA GLN A 136 -16.10 -9.73 -17.00
C GLN A 136 -15.08 -9.80 -15.85
N TYR A 137 -14.04 -8.96 -15.83
CA TYR A 137 -12.99 -8.97 -14.80
C TYR A 137 -13.41 -8.44 -13.45
N ALA A 138 -14.42 -7.60 -13.39
CA ALA A 138 -14.99 -7.18 -12.11
C ALA A 138 -15.51 -8.37 -11.28
N SER A 139 -15.76 -9.52 -11.92
CA SER A 139 -16.22 -10.76 -11.30
C SER A 139 -15.18 -11.88 -11.23
N ILE A 140 -14.01 -11.73 -11.87
CA ILE A 140 -12.99 -12.78 -11.89
C ILE A 140 -12.14 -12.70 -10.62
N GLN A 141 -12.63 -13.35 -9.62
CA GLN A 141 -11.84 -13.98 -8.59
C GLN A 141 -11.60 -15.42 -9.07
N SER A 142 -10.59 -15.61 -9.92
CA SER A 142 -10.32 -16.90 -10.55
C SER A 142 -10.01 -17.99 -9.53
N PRO A 143 -10.61 -19.16 -9.62
CA PRO A 143 -9.98 -20.35 -9.15
C PRO A 143 -8.88 -20.73 -10.19
N MET A 144 -7.66 -20.28 -10.01
CA MET A 144 -6.55 -21.09 -10.49
C MET A 144 -6.74 -22.45 -9.84
N THR A 145 -6.79 -23.49 -10.64
CA THR A 145 -7.20 -24.80 -10.17
C THR A 145 -6.35 -25.19 -8.95
N ILE A 146 -7.00 -25.61 -7.91
CA ILE A 146 -6.40 -26.14 -6.66
C ILE A 146 -5.27 -27.12 -7.00
N GLU A 147 -5.43 -27.91 -8.07
CA GLU A 147 -4.42 -28.83 -8.57
C GLU A 147 -3.14 -28.14 -9.02
N PHE A 148 -3.19 -27.00 -9.73
CA PHE A 148 -1.97 -26.28 -10.13
C PHE A 148 -1.22 -25.72 -8.91
N ILE A 149 -1.94 -25.12 -7.96
CA ILE A 149 -1.35 -24.61 -6.71
C ILE A 149 -0.78 -25.77 -5.89
N ALA A 150 -1.50 -26.89 -5.82
CA ALA A 150 -1.07 -28.09 -5.12
C ALA A 150 0.15 -28.74 -5.80
N ASP A 151 0.21 -28.77 -7.13
CA ASP A 151 1.35 -29.32 -7.87
C ASP A 151 2.59 -28.43 -7.74
N GLN A 152 2.44 -27.13 -7.82
CA GLN A 152 3.53 -26.18 -7.55
C GLN A 152 3.98 -26.26 -6.09
N ALA A 153 3.06 -26.38 -5.15
CA ALA A 153 3.39 -26.58 -3.73
C ALA A 153 4.07 -27.94 -3.49
N ARG A 154 3.63 -29.01 -4.15
CA ARG A 154 4.27 -30.34 -4.07
C ARG A 154 5.67 -30.34 -4.67
N GLU A 155 5.87 -29.74 -5.84
CA GLU A 155 7.18 -29.60 -6.45
C GLU A 155 8.13 -28.79 -5.55
N MET A 156 7.61 -27.76 -4.90
CA MET A 156 8.34 -26.97 -3.94
C MET A 156 8.67 -27.73 -2.67
N LEU A 157 7.71 -28.47 -2.13
CA LEU A 157 7.88 -29.33 -0.96
C LEU A 157 8.91 -30.41 -1.26
N TYR A 158 8.85 -31.01 -2.45
CA TYR A 158 9.84 -31.97 -2.92
C TYR A 158 11.24 -31.38 -2.94
N ASN A 159 11.40 -30.20 -3.54
CA ASN A 159 12.69 -29.50 -3.61
C ASN A 159 13.23 -29.07 -2.22
N LEU A 160 12.35 -28.87 -1.22
CA LEU A 160 12.73 -28.54 0.16
C LEU A 160 12.99 -29.77 1.03
N THR A 161 12.46 -30.94 0.65
CA THR A 161 12.77 -32.22 1.30
C THR A 161 14.06 -32.85 0.77
N LEU A 162 14.61 -32.32 -0.34
CA LEU A 162 15.90 -32.76 -0.83
C LEU A 162 17.02 -32.43 0.17
N PRO A 163 18.09 -33.26 0.25
CA PRO A 163 19.30 -32.92 0.99
C PRO A 163 19.81 -31.53 0.65
N ALA A 164 20.44 -30.86 1.62
CA ALA A 164 20.90 -29.47 1.47
C ALA A 164 21.84 -29.25 0.26
N GLU A 165 22.52 -30.28 -0.18
CA GLU A 165 23.36 -30.29 -1.39
C GLU A 165 22.59 -30.09 -2.70
N HIS A 166 21.29 -30.43 -2.73
CA HIS A 166 20.41 -30.24 -3.89
C HIS A 166 19.65 -28.91 -3.87
N TRP A 167 19.87 -28.09 -2.84
CA TRP A 167 19.24 -26.78 -2.77
C TRP A 167 19.93 -25.78 -3.71
N PRO A 168 19.20 -24.83 -4.30
CA PRO A 168 19.79 -23.74 -5.06
C PRO A 168 20.88 -23.04 -4.27
N LEU A 169 22.00 -22.71 -4.91
CA LEU A 169 23.23 -22.21 -4.28
C LEU A 169 23.01 -21.03 -3.33
N TYR A 170 22.06 -20.16 -3.63
CA TYR A 170 21.73 -18.98 -2.81
C TYR A 170 21.01 -19.30 -1.48
N LYS A 171 20.42 -20.50 -1.35
CA LYS A 171 19.73 -20.93 -0.12
C LYS A 171 20.64 -21.65 0.87
N ARG A 172 21.75 -22.24 0.39
CA ARG A 172 22.64 -23.07 1.21
C ARG A 172 23.28 -22.33 2.39
N PRO A 173 23.84 -21.11 2.26
CA PRO A 173 24.47 -20.43 3.38
C PRO A 173 23.48 -20.08 4.48
N PHE A 174 22.30 -19.61 4.13
CA PHE A 174 21.26 -19.21 5.06
C PHE A 174 20.70 -20.40 5.85
N LEU A 175 20.33 -21.48 5.16
CA LEU A 175 19.75 -22.66 5.78
C LEU A 175 20.78 -23.45 6.58
N ASN A 176 22.04 -23.50 6.15
CA ASN A 176 23.14 -24.10 6.92
C ASN A 176 23.39 -23.31 8.22
N LYS A 177 23.37 -21.99 8.17
CA LYS A 177 23.51 -21.12 9.34
C LYS A 177 22.33 -21.29 10.31
N LEU A 178 21.11 -21.44 9.78
CA LEU A 178 19.91 -21.70 10.55
C LEU A 178 19.97 -23.06 11.25
N VAL A 179 20.26 -24.13 10.51
CA VAL A 179 20.35 -25.51 11.06
C VAL A 179 21.47 -25.60 12.09
N SER A 180 22.60 -24.96 11.87
CA SER A 180 23.71 -24.96 12.84
C SER A 180 23.39 -24.14 14.09
N SER A 181 22.68 -23.01 13.96
CA SER A 181 22.29 -22.18 15.12
C SER A 181 21.20 -22.81 15.99
N LEU A 182 20.41 -23.71 15.41
CA LEU A 182 19.36 -24.45 16.14
C LEU A 182 19.88 -25.70 16.84
N GLY A 183 21.14 -26.11 16.60
CA GLY A 183 21.69 -27.34 17.16
C GLY A 183 20.97 -28.61 16.70
N VAL A 184 20.20 -28.56 15.63
CA VAL A 184 19.31 -29.63 15.18
C VAL A 184 20.03 -30.46 14.13
N ARG A 185 20.19 -31.74 14.46
CA ARG A 185 20.71 -32.77 13.55
C ARG A 185 19.60 -33.51 12.75
N ASP A 186 18.32 -33.23 13.02
CA ASP A 186 17.20 -33.90 12.38
C ASP A 186 16.29 -32.94 11.62
N THR A 187 16.05 -33.24 10.34
CA THR A 187 15.37 -32.40 9.34
C THR A 187 13.85 -32.34 9.48
N LYS A 188 13.29 -32.85 10.58
CA LYS A 188 11.83 -32.92 10.82
C LYS A 188 11.29 -31.87 11.76
N ILE A 189 11.91 -30.69 11.85
CA ILE A 189 11.28 -29.59 12.57
C ILE A 189 10.09 -29.10 11.74
N PRO A 190 8.91 -28.93 12.34
CA PRO A 190 7.78 -28.30 11.66
C PRO A 190 8.21 -26.95 11.08
N ARG A 191 8.09 -26.76 9.78
CA ARG A 191 8.55 -25.56 9.03
C ARG A 191 7.94 -24.28 9.57
N TYR A 192 6.72 -24.35 10.08
CA TYR A 192 6.05 -23.29 10.80
C TYR A 192 6.90 -22.73 11.96
N LEU A 193 7.44 -23.60 12.82
CA LEU A 193 8.31 -23.16 13.91
C LEU A 193 9.62 -22.54 13.40
N THR A 194 10.12 -23.00 12.27
CA THR A 194 11.32 -22.47 11.63
C THR A 194 11.08 -21.07 11.07
N MET A 195 9.93 -20.83 10.41
CA MET A 195 9.57 -19.52 9.84
C MET A 195 9.17 -18.52 10.93
N GLN A 196 8.43 -18.96 11.96
CA GLN A 196 8.14 -18.14 13.13
C GLN A 196 9.41 -17.82 13.92
N TRP A 197 10.34 -18.74 14.01
CA TRP A 197 11.64 -18.50 14.64
C TRP A 197 12.50 -17.56 13.80
N LEU A 198 12.52 -17.68 12.47
CA LEU A 198 13.17 -16.72 11.57
C LEU A 198 12.59 -15.32 11.68
N ALA A 199 11.29 -15.22 11.70
CA ALA A 199 10.61 -13.95 11.96
C ALA A 199 10.94 -13.41 13.37
N ASN A 200 11.04 -14.29 14.38
CA ASN A 200 11.24 -13.95 15.78
C ASN A 200 12.72 -13.94 16.21
N SER A 201 13.64 -14.67 15.58
CA SER A 201 15.05 -14.64 15.96
C SER A 201 15.73 -13.29 15.69
N HIS A 202 15.19 -12.52 14.78
CA HIS A 202 15.53 -11.10 14.62
C HIS A 202 14.85 -10.22 15.68
N PHE A 203 14.00 -10.79 16.57
CA PHE A 203 13.19 -10.10 17.57
C PHE A 203 13.45 -10.50 19.01
N LYS A 204 14.41 -11.41 19.28
CA LYS A 204 14.80 -11.67 20.68
C LYS A 204 15.58 -10.49 21.24
N VAL A 205 14.82 -9.51 21.71
CA VAL A 205 15.23 -8.69 22.84
C VAL A 205 14.49 -9.26 24.06
N SER A 206 14.97 -10.38 24.58
CA SER A 206 14.57 -10.87 25.90
C SER A 206 15.60 -10.36 26.90
N GLY A 207 15.34 -9.22 27.53
CA GLY A 207 16.17 -8.58 28.53
C GLY A 207 16.18 -7.06 28.38
N PRO A 208 16.53 -6.30 29.44
CA PRO A 208 16.72 -4.88 29.31
C PRO A 208 17.81 -4.61 28.26
N ILE A 209 17.49 -3.77 27.27
CA ILE A 209 18.44 -3.34 26.23
C ILE A 209 19.60 -2.63 26.95
N PRO A 210 20.87 -3.04 26.71
CA PRO A 210 22.02 -2.32 27.27
C PRO A 210 22.00 -0.85 26.84
N SER A 211 22.35 0.04 27.75
CA SER A 211 22.31 1.49 27.59
C SER A 211 23.26 2.05 26.50
N ASP A 212 24.05 1.20 25.90
CA ASP A 212 25.20 1.53 25.04
C ASP A 212 25.02 1.19 23.55
N GLY A 213 23.78 0.96 23.13
CA GLY A 213 23.47 0.75 21.73
C GLY A 213 23.37 -0.73 21.36
N PHE A 214 22.59 -1.00 20.35
CA PHE A 214 22.38 -2.31 19.77
C PHE A 214 23.69 -2.77 19.13
N VAL A 215 24.44 -3.62 19.80
CA VAL A 215 25.57 -4.33 19.22
C VAL A 215 24.98 -5.44 18.34
N ILE A 216 25.28 -5.37 17.03
CA ILE A 216 25.03 -6.51 16.14
C ILE A 216 25.80 -7.70 16.75
N PRO A 217 25.14 -8.84 17.06
CA PRO A 217 25.85 -9.97 17.63
C PRO A 217 27.04 -10.36 16.76
N ASP A 218 28.20 -10.62 17.36
CA ASP A 218 29.41 -11.07 16.67
C ASP A 218 29.07 -12.25 15.75
N GLY A 219 29.35 -12.08 14.45
CA GLY A 219 29.07 -13.08 13.41
C GLY A 219 27.88 -12.81 12.52
N VAL A 220 27.17 -11.68 12.69
CA VAL A 220 26.25 -11.15 11.66
C VAL A 220 27.03 -10.18 10.79
N ASP A 221 27.27 -10.57 9.55
CA ASP A 221 27.95 -9.73 8.57
C ASP A 221 27.10 -8.47 8.32
N ALA A 222 27.63 -7.29 8.58
CA ALA A 222 26.96 -6.02 8.29
C ALA A 222 26.68 -5.85 6.79
N ASP A 223 27.40 -6.59 5.96
CA ASP A 223 27.26 -6.67 4.51
C ASP A 223 26.40 -7.87 4.06
N ASP A 224 25.64 -8.51 4.97
CA ASP A 224 24.68 -9.57 4.62
C ASP A 224 23.74 -9.06 3.51
N PRO A 225 23.78 -9.65 2.30
CA PRO A 225 22.95 -9.19 1.17
C PRO A 225 21.45 -9.25 1.47
N TYR A 226 21.01 -10.04 2.46
CA TYR A 226 19.63 -10.03 2.95
C TYR A 226 19.30 -8.78 3.79
N LEU A 227 20.27 -8.23 4.53
CA LEU A 227 20.11 -6.95 5.23
C LEU A 227 20.29 -5.77 4.26
N VAL A 228 21.22 -5.87 3.32
CA VAL A 228 21.53 -4.83 2.33
C VAL A 228 20.41 -4.74 1.27
N ASN A 229 19.90 -5.87 0.78
CA ASN A 229 18.84 -5.90 -0.23
C ASN A 229 17.41 -5.70 0.32
N THR A 230 17.20 -5.65 1.63
CA THR A 230 15.90 -5.30 2.21
C THR A 230 15.55 -3.81 2.05
N GLY A 231 16.34 -3.03 1.31
CA GLY A 231 16.10 -1.59 1.07
C GLY A 231 16.48 -0.70 2.26
N TYR A 232 16.97 -1.29 3.37
CA TYR A 232 17.52 -0.56 4.52
C TYR A 232 19.05 -0.48 4.50
N GLY A 233 19.71 -1.34 3.72
CA GLY A 233 21.11 -1.17 3.43
C GLY A 233 21.29 0.09 2.61
N HIS A 234 22.05 1.05 3.11
CA HIS A 234 22.54 2.11 2.27
C HIS A 234 23.22 1.45 1.08
N SER A 235 22.66 1.52 -0.12
CA SER A 235 23.51 1.50 -1.30
C SER A 235 24.44 2.69 -1.08
N ALA A 236 25.66 2.42 -0.62
CA ALA A 236 26.67 3.44 -0.42
C ALA A 236 26.89 4.29 -1.69
N ASN A 237 26.36 3.82 -2.82
CA ASN A 237 26.45 4.40 -4.15
C ASN A 237 25.14 5.02 -4.66
N ALA A 238 24.00 4.95 -3.91
CA ALA A 238 22.75 5.55 -4.36
C ALA A 238 22.88 7.09 -4.34
N LYS A 239 22.78 7.70 -5.51
CA LYS A 239 22.90 9.14 -5.72
C LYS A 239 21.65 9.91 -5.32
N SER A 240 20.51 9.23 -5.25
CA SER A 240 19.23 9.83 -4.90
C SER A 240 18.37 8.91 -4.02
N ILE A 241 17.38 9.48 -3.36
CA ILE A 241 16.39 8.71 -2.58
C ILE A 241 15.58 7.76 -3.48
N TRP A 242 15.37 8.12 -4.74
CA TRP A 242 14.66 7.30 -5.70
C TRP A 242 15.43 6.05 -6.10
N GLU A 243 16.77 6.14 -6.21
CA GLU A 243 17.61 4.98 -6.44
C GLU A 243 17.59 4.00 -5.26
N ARG A 244 17.40 4.49 -4.03
CA ARG A 244 17.26 3.63 -2.84
C ARG A 244 16.02 2.72 -2.90
N ILE A 245 15.00 3.12 -3.64
CA ILE A 245 13.81 2.29 -3.88
C ILE A 245 13.85 1.61 -5.26
N GLY A 246 15.01 1.59 -5.92
CA GLY A 246 15.24 0.89 -7.19
C GLY A 246 14.63 1.59 -8.41
N LEU A 247 14.47 2.92 -8.38
CA LEU A 247 14.15 3.71 -9.56
C LEU A 247 15.44 4.26 -10.18
N SER A 248 15.45 4.35 -11.51
CA SER A 248 16.59 4.97 -12.23
C SER A 248 16.76 6.44 -11.85
N SER A 249 17.98 6.96 -11.90
CA SER A 249 18.25 8.40 -11.73
C SER A 249 17.64 9.25 -12.82
N ASN A 250 17.50 8.71 -14.04
CA ASN A 250 16.79 9.40 -15.11
C ASN A 250 15.28 9.12 -15.02
N GLU A 251 14.47 10.09 -15.46
CA GLU A 251 13.00 10.00 -15.45
C GLU A 251 12.44 9.27 -16.68
N THR A 252 13.31 8.70 -17.52
CA THR A 252 12.89 7.93 -18.69
C THR A 252 12.12 6.70 -18.24
N GLY A 253 10.88 6.58 -18.68
CA GLY A 253 9.99 5.48 -18.29
C GLY A 253 9.15 5.76 -17.03
N ASP A 254 9.20 6.96 -16.43
CA ASP A 254 8.27 7.34 -15.36
C ASP A 254 6.82 7.31 -15.83
N PHE A 255 6.61 7.61 -17.13
CA PHE A 255 5.30 7.53 -17.77
C PHE A 255 5.38 6.69 -19.04
N VAL A 256 4.42 5.78 -19.18
CA VAL A 256 4.24 4.96 -20.38
C VAL A 256 2.77 5.06 -20.80
N ASP A 257 2.51 5.29 -22.08
CA ASP A 257 1.15 5.45 -22.63
C ASP A 257 0.27 6.45 -21.85
N GLY A 258 0.91 7.45 -21.22
CA GLY A 258 0.25 8.44 -20.39
C GLY A 258 -0.02 8.02 -18.95
N TYR A 259 0.31 6.79 -18.55
CA TYR A 259 0.15 6.29 -17.18
C TYR A 259 1.45 6.40 -16.38
N ALA A 260 1.33 6.67 -15.08
CA ALA A 260 2.43 6.61 -14.15
C ALA A 260 2.86 5.13 -13.92
N THR A 261 4.17 4.89 -13.91
CA THR A 261 4.73 3.53 -13.74
C THR A 261 5.39 3.31 -12.39
N ASN A 262 5.52 4.37 -11.59
CA ASN A 262 6.23 4.34 -10.31
C ASN A 262 5.83 5.53 -9.43
N MET A 263 6.33 5.54 -8.19
CA MET A 263 5.97 6.55 -7.18
C MET A 263 6.55 7.94 -7.45
N ARG A 264 7.67 8.07 -8.18
CA ARG A 264 8.20 9.38 -8.59
C ARG A 264 7.27 10.04 -9.60
N ALA A 265 6.78 9.27 -10.57
CA ALA A 265 5.79 9.73 -11.56
C ALA A 265 4.49 10.20 -10.90
N VAL A 266 3.98 9.42 -9.94
CA VAL A 266 2.80 9.78 -9.14
C VAL A 266 3.05 11.07 -8.36
N GLY A 267 4.22 11.23 -7.74
CA GLY A 267 4.61 12.45 -7.02
C GLY A 267 4.65 13.66 -7.94
N LYS A 268 5.14 13.51 -9.17
CA LYS A 268 5.22 14.57 -10.20
C LYS A 268 3.83 15.06 -10.63
N ASP A 269 2.92 14.14 -10.93
CA ASP A 269 1.54 14.49 -11.28
C ASP A 269 0.83 15.16 -10.10
N MET A 270 1.01 14.65 -8.87
CA MET A 270 0.39 15.22 -7.69
C MET A 270 0.95 16.61 -7.33
N TRP A 271 2.26 16.83 -7.49
CA TRP A 271 2.84 18.16 -7.35
C TRP A 271 2.19 19.16 -8.31
N THR A 272 2.09 18.79 -9.60
CA THR A 272 1.44 19.65 -10.61
C THR A 272 -0.03 19.91 -10.27
N PHE A 273 -0.74 18.88 -9.80
CA PHE A 273 -2.12 19.00 -9.33
C PHE A 273 -2.24 20.01 -8.18
N LEU A 274 -1.43 19.85 -7.14
CA LEU A 274 -1.49 20.68 -5.93
C LEU A 274 -1.11 22.13 -6.24
N GLN A 275 -0.11 22.39 -7.09
CA GLN A 275 0.24 23.74 -7.49
C GLN A 275 -0.94 24.45 -8.18
N LYS A 276 -1.62 23.75 -9.10
CA LYS A 276 -2.80 24.31 -9.79
C LYS A 276 -4.01 24.44 -8.86
N PHE A 277 -4.22 23.47 -7.96
CA PHE A 277 -5.31 23.51 -6.98
C PHE A 277 -5.13 24.70 -6.02
N PHE A 278 -3.94 24.90 -5.46
CA PHE A 278 -3.64 26.04 -4.61
C PHE A 278 -3.62 27.39 -5.39
N GLY A 279 -3.31 27.36 -6.70
CA GLY A 279 -3.48 28.54 -7.55
C GLY A 279 -4.95 28.95 -7.72
N MET A 280 -5.88 27.99 -7.74
CA MET A 280 -7.33 28.25 -7.76
C MET A 280 -7.90 28.55 -6.36
N ARG A 281 -7.21 28.14 -5.30
CA ARG A 281 -7.61 28.26 -3.89
C ARG A 281 -6.44 28.77 -3.05
N PRO A 282 -5.98 30.00 -3.26
CA PRO A 282 -4.80 30.53 -2.58
C PRO A 282 -4.95 30.56 -1.06
N GLU A 283 -6.18 30.69 -0.55
CA GLU A 283 -6.48 30.67 0.88
C GLU A 283 -6.18 29.33 1.57
N LEU A 284 -6.05 28.26 0.80
CA LEU A 284 -5.72 26.94 1.32
C LEU A 284 -4.21 26.65 1.31
N ARG A 285 -3.41 27.46 0.60
CA ARG A 285 -1.97 27.20 0.47
C ARG A 285 -1.20 27.33 1.79
N GLU A 286 -1.62 28.25 2.64
CA GLU A 286 -1.00 28.49 3.94
C GLU A 286 -1.52 27.58 5.06
N ARG A 287 -2.55 26.78 4.76
CA ARG A 287 -3.09 25.83 5.73
C ARG A 287 -2.11 24.71 6.02
N ASP A 288 -2.10 24.23 7.26
CA ASP A 288 -1.42 22.97 7.58
C ASP A 288 -2.03 21.85 6.72
N PHE A 289 -1.19 21.21 5.92
CA PHE A 289 -1.61 20.23 4.94
C PHE A 289 -1.16 18.82 5.35
N TYR A 290 -2.10 17.87 5.25
CA TYR A 290 -1.87 16.47 5.59
C TYR A 290 -2.35 15.56 4.44
N ILE A 291 -1.62 14.46 4.19
CA ILE A 291 -2.00 13.45 3.21
C ILE A 291 -2.35 12.15 3.93
N LEU A 292 -3.56 11.67 3.72
CA LEU A 292 -4.12 10.48 4.35
C LEU A 292 -4.48 9.43 3.29
N SER A 293 -4.28 8.17 3.62
CA SER A 293 -4.55 7.05 2.70
C SER A 293 -4.61 5.73 3.44
N GLU A 294 -4.87 4.65 2.68
CA GLU A 294 -4.77 3.27 3.16
C GLU A 294 -4.18 2.34 2.09
N SER A 295 -3.82 1.10 2.50
CA SER A 295 -3.49 0.02 1.58
C SER A 295 -2.27 0.35 0.71
N TYR A 296 -2.44 0.35 -0.61
CA TYR A 296 -1.41 0.81 -1.56
C TYR A 296 -1.00 2.29 -1.36
N GLY A 297 -1.74 3.02 -0.52
CA GLY A 297 -1.33 4.32 0.00
C GLY A 297 0.03 4.31 0.68
N GLY A 298 0.47 3.15 1.20
CA GLY A 298 1.84 2.91 1.68
C GLY A 298 2.93 3.10 0.61
N LYS A 299 2.53 3.16 -0.66
CA LYS A 299 3.38 3.51 -1.80
C LYS A 299 3.15 4.96 -2.22
N PHE A 300 1.91 5.31 -2.49
CA PHE A 300 1.54 6.63 -3.00
C PHE A 300 1.97 7.76 -2.08
N VAL A 301 1.60 7.68 -0.80
CA VAL A 301 1.78 8.79 0.14
C VAL A 301 3.25 9.11 0.40
N PRO A 302 4.13 8.14 0.74
CA PRO A 302 5.54 8.47 0.93
C PRO A 302 6.22 8.92 -0.37
N GLY A 303 5.79 8.43 -1.55
CA GLY A 303 6.27 8.91 -2.84
C GLY A 303 5.90 10.37 -3.08
N ILE A 304 4.63 10.73 -2.92
CA ILE A 304 4.13 12.11 -3.06
C ILE A 304 4.80 13.04 -2.04
N ALA A 305 4.86 12.64 -0.77
CA ALA A 305 5.47 13.44 0.29
C ALA A 305 6.97 13.69 0.03
N THR A 306 7.70 12.67 -0.44
CA THR A 306 9.11 12.80 -0.82
C THR A 306 9.28 13.79 -1.97
N TYR A 307 8.44 13.70 -3.00
CA TYR A 307 8.49 14.62 -4.13
C TYR A 307 8.20 16.07 -3.71
N ILE A 308 7.18 16.29 -2.87
CA ILE A 308 6.85 17.61 -2.31
C ILE A 308 8.03 18.17 -1.51
N LYS A 309 8.64 17.38 -0.61
CA LYS A 309 9.78 17.85 0.20
C LYS A 309 10.99 18.22 -0.67
N GLN A 310 11.29 17.42 -1.69
CA GLN A 310 12.36 17.74 -2.64
C GLN A 310 12.08 19.03 -3.40
N LYS A 311 10.87 19.21 -3.94
CA LYS A 311 10.50 20.42 -4.65
C LYS A 311 10.54 21.66 -3.76
N ASN A 312 10.07 21.54 -2.52
CA ASN A 312 10.19 22.63 -1.55
C ASN A 312 11.66 22.99 -1.25
N GLU A 313 12.57 22.01 -1.21
CA GLU A 313 14.02 22.25 -1.04
C GLU A 313 14.63 22.91 -2.28
N GLU A 314 14.25 22.48 -3.49
CA GLU A 314 14.70 23.08 -4.75
C GLU A 314 14.28 24.57 -4.85
N LEU A 315 13.02 24.88 -4.53
CA LEU A 315 12.50 26.25 -4.52
C LEU A 315 13.27 27.17 -3.56
N LYS A 316 13.64 26.67 -2.38
CA LYS A 316 14.46 27.43 -1.43
C LYS A 316 15.88 27.70 -1.92
N ALA A 317 16.46 26.75 -2.67
CA ALA A 317 17.81 26.87 -3.20
C ALA A 317 17.91 27.83 -4.40
N ASP A 318 16.90 27.80 -5.28
CA ASP A 318 16.99 28.48 -6.59
C ASP A 318 16.45 29.91 -6.58
N SER A 319 15.37 30.19 -5.84
CA SER A 319 14.66 31.47 -5.95
C SER A 319 14.46 32.21 -4.63
N GLY A 320 14.57 31.55 -3.49
CA GLY A 320 14.08 32.09 -2.23
C GLY A 320 12.56 32.31 -2.23
N ASP A 321 11.87 31.87 -3.25
CA ASP A 321 10.44 32.02 -3.44
C ASP A 321 9.68 30.94 -2.67
N GLU A 322 9.29 31.30 -1.44
CA GLU A 322 8.50 30.41 -0.59
C GLU A 322 7.01 30.35 -0.97
N GLU A 323 6.55 31.22 -1.88
CA GLU A 323 5.13 31.32 -2.25
C GLU A 323 4.60 30.05 -2.92
N GLN A 324 5.46 29.28 -3.60
CA GLN A 324 5.07 28.01 -4.23
C GLN A 324 5.28 26.77 -3.34
N ALA A 325 5.88 26.92 -2.19
CA ALA A 325 6.07 25.80 -1.27
C ALA A 325 4.72 25.26 -0.77
N ILE A 326 4.67 23.94 -0.52
CA ILE A 326 3.50 23.26 0.02
C ILE A 326 3.75 22.94 1.48
N ALA A 327 2.89 23.43 2.37
CA ALA A 327 3.01 23.31 3.82
C ALA A 327 2.68 21.89 4.35
N LEU A 328 3.28 20.84 3.77
CA LEU A 328 3.06 19.45 4.20
C LEU A 328 3.62 19.21 5.60
N ARG A 329 2.72 18.95 6.57
CA ARG A 329 3.01 18.72 7.98
C ARG A 329 3.13 17.25 8.35
N GLY A 330 2.26 16.40 7.78
CA GLY A 330 2.26 15.00 8.15
C GLY A 330 1.58 14.08 7.13
N ILE A 331 1.81 12.80 7.33
CA ILE A 331 1.17 11.72 6.56
C ILE A 331 0.58 10.67 7.50
N LEU A 332 -0.63 10.19 7.18
CA LEU A 332 -1.30 9.11 7.89
C LEU A 332 -1.65 8.00 6.91
N ILE A 333 -1.25 6.76 7.21
CA ILE A 333 -1.49 5.64 6.30
C ILE A 333 -2.04 4.44 7.07
N GLY A 334 -3.27 4.08 6.73
CA GLY A 334 -3.95 2.89 7.25
C GLY A 334 -3.54 1.62 6.52
N ASN A 335 -3.38 0.50 7.23
CA ASN A 335 -3.23 -0.85 6.67
C ASN A 335 -2.31 -0.90 5.44
N SER A 336 -1.11 -0.34 5.58
CA SER A 336 -0.23 0.07 4.50
C SER A 336 0.58 -1.07 3.88
N LEU A 337 0.66 -1.12 2.55
CA LEU A 337 1.63 -1.91 1.80
C LEU A 337 2.88 -1.06 1.55
N VAL A 338 3.94 -1.30 2.32
CA VAL A 338 5.19 -0.52 2.30
C VAL A 338 6.39 -1.36 1.86
N HIS A 339 6.59 -2.49 2.50
CA HIS A 339 7.69 -3.40 2.24
C HIS A 339 7.18 -4.83 1.91
N PRO A 340 6.70 -5.07 0.70
CA PRO A 340 5.98 -6.30 0.35
C PRO A 340 6.77 -7.57 0.63
N ALA A 341 8.08 -7.58 0.35
CA ALA A 341 8.92 -8.75 0.59
C ALA A 341 9.01 -9.16 2.07
N LEU A 342 8.92 -8.21 3.01
CA LEU A 342 8.86 -8.51 4.44
C LEU A 342 7.42 -8.78 4.89
N GLN A 343 6.47 -7.96 4.44
CA GLN A 343 5.09 -8.05 4.90
C GLN A 343 4.43 -9.38 4.52
N VAL A 344 4.75 -9.91 3.34
CA VAL A 344 4.20 -11.19 2.89
C VAL A 344 4.56 -12.36 3.81
N LEU A 345 5.69 -12.29 4.52
CA LEU A 345 6.18 -13.34 5.43
C LEU A 345 5.36 -13.49 6.73
N ALA A 346 4.46 -12.55 7.02
CA ALA A 346 3.64 -12.63 8.23
C ALA A 346 2.40 -13.54 8.08
N HIS A 347 1.97 -13.85 6.86
CA HIS A 347 0.62 -14.37 6.62
C HIS A 347 0.37 -15.78 7.14
N GLY A 348 1.31 -16.72 6.99
CA GLY A 348 1.12 -18.09 7.49
C GLY A 348 0.98 -18.13 9.02
N GLY A 349 1.92 -17.46 9.71
CA GLY A 349 1.89 -17.37 11.18
C GLY A 349 0.64 -16.67 11.71
N VAL A 350 0.19 -15.60 11.08
CA VAL A 350 -1.04 -14.88 11.45
C VAL A 350 -2.27 -15.76 11.21
N GLY A 351 -2.36 -16.40 10.05
CA GLY A 351 -3.48 -17.28 9.72
C GLY A 351 -3.61 -18.46 10.70
N PHE A 352 -2.48 -19.05 11.08
CA PHE A 352 -2.45 -20.11 12.09
C PHE A 352 -2.85 -19.60 13.48
N ALA A 353 -2.29 -18.47 13.92
CA ALA A 353 -2.57 -17.91 15.24
C ALA A 353 -4.05 -17.54 15.43
N TRP A 354 -4.72 -17.17 14.34
CA TRP A 354 -6.17 -16.87 14.34
C TRP A 354 -7.06 -18.11 14.12
N GLY A 355 -6.47 -19.32 13.98
CA GLY A 355 -7.22 -20.55 13.71
C GLY A 355 -7.90 -20.58 12.35
N LEU A 356 -7.43 -19.79 11.39
CA LEU A 356 -7.92 -19.75 10.02
C LEU A 356 -7.23 -20.77 9.12
N LEU A 357 -6.02 -21.16 9.48
CA LEU A 357 -5.20 -22.14 8.80
C LEU A 357 -4.79 -23.22 9.80
N ASP A 358 -4.78 -24.48 9.38
CA ASP A 358 -4.05 -25.54 10.09
C ASP A 358 -2.54 -25.45 9.79
N ALA A 359 -1.74 -26.33 10.40
CA ALA A 359 -0.28 -26.26 10.27
C ALA A 359 0.20 -26.46 8.83
N ASP A 360 -0.36 -27.42 8.09
CA ASP A 360 0.03 -27.70 6.71
C ASP A 360 -0.38 -26.57 5.76
N GLN A 361 -1.54 -25.98 6.00
CA GLN A 361 -2.01 -24.80 5.26
C GLN A 361 -1.16 -23.57 5.53
N ALA A 362 -0.74 -23.35 6.78
CA ALA A 362 0.16 -22.26 7.15
C ALA A 362 1.54 -22.43 6.50
N ASP A 363 2.09 -23.67 6.50
CA ASP A 363 3.34 -24.00 5.82
C ASP A 363 3.25 -23.72 4.30
N THR A 364 2.12 -24.01 3.68
CA THR A 364 1.89 -23.68 2.25
C THR A 364 1.87 -22.18 2.02
N VAL A 365 1.18 -21.41 2.86
CA VAL A 365 1.16 -19.94 2.80
C VAL A 365 2.56 -19.37 2.98
N ASP A 366 3.33 -19.87 3.95
CA ASP A 366 4.71 -19.42 4.21
C ASP A 366 5.65 -19.73 3.05
N LEU A 367 5.45 -20.86 2.37
CA LEU A 367 6.21 -21.22 1.18
C LEU A 367 5.94 -20.27 0.01
N LEU A 368 4.66 -19.95 -0.25
CA LEU A 368 4.28 -18.97 -1.27
C LEU A 368 4.81 -17.57 -0.91
N ALA A 369 4.73 -17.19 0.37
CA ALA A 369 5.27 -15.94 0.89
C ALA A 369 6.79 -15.85 0.70
N PHE A 370 7.51 -16.91 1.01
CA PHE A 370 8.96 -16.97 0.81
C PHE A 370 9.34 -16.82 -0.67
N LYS A 371 8.63 -17.49 -1.59
CA LYS A 371 8.87 -17.31 -3.04
C LYS A 371 8.56 -15.89 -3.49
N ALA A 372 7.46 -15.31 -3.03
CA ALA A 372 7.13 -13.92 -3.34
C ALA A 372 8.26 -12.98 -2.90
N ALA A 373 8.77 -13.16 -1.68
CA ALA A 373 9.88 -12.39 -1.14
C ALA A 373 11.18 -12.62 -1.94
N SER A 374 11.52 -13.87 -2.24
CA SER A 374 12.73 -14.23 -3.00
C SER A 374 12.74 -13.58 -4.39
N TYR A 375 11.67 -13.78 -5.19
CA TYR A 375 11.58 -13.14 -6.50
C TYR A 375 11.67 -11.62 -6.42
N THR A 376 11.07 -11.03 -5.38
CA THR A 376 11.14 -9.57 -5.17
C THR A 376 12.56 -9.09 -4.91
N LEU A 377 13.31 -9.81 -4.06
CA LEU A 377 14.70 -9.49 -3.72
C LEU A 377 15.65 -9.70 -4.91
N ASP A 378 15.35 -10.67 -5.78
CA ASP A 378 16.08 -10.91 -7.02
C ASP A 378 15.72 -9.89 -8.13
N GLY A 379 14.84 -8.92 -7.86
CA GLY A 379 14.41 -7.90 -8.82
C GLY A 379 13.30 -8.37 -9.78
N GLU A 380 12.82 -9.62 -9.66
CA GLU A 380 11.75 -10.19 -10.46
C GLU A 380 10.36 -9.82 -9.89
N LEU A 381 10.07 -8.51 -9.86
CA LEU A 381 8.93 -7.94 -9.13
C LEU A 381 7.57 -8.48 -9.59
N GLU A 382 7.39 -8.74 -10.88
CA GLU A 382 6.14 -9.31 -11.42
C GLU A 382 5.92 -10.74 -10.93
N LYS A 383 6.97 -11.58 -10.94
CA LYS A 383 6.89 -12.94 -10.38
C LYS A 383 6.64 -12.91 -8.87
N GLY A 384 7.27 -11.96 -8.16
CA GLY A 384 6.99 -11.74 -6.74
C GLY A 384 5.52 -11.41 -6.47
N ASN A 385 4.93 -10.50 -7.25
CA ASN A 385 3.50 -10.16 -7.16
C ASN A 385 2.60 -11.35 -7.47
N ALA A 386 2.98 -12.14 -8.44
CA ALA A 386 2.26 -13.34 -8.82
C ALA A 386 2.18 -14.36 -7.68
N MET A 387 3.31 -14.64 -7.02
CA MET A 387 3.32 -15.53 -5.86
C MET A 387 2.51 -14.96 -4.70
N ARG A 388 2.54 -13.64 -4.50
CA ARG A 388 1.70 -12.96 -3.51
C ARG A 388 0.21 -13.11 -3.80
N LEU A 389 -0.21 -12.99 -5.07
CA LEU A 389 -1.60 -13.22 -5.48
C LEU A 389 -2.03 -14.67 -5.26
N LEU A 390 -1.17 -15.63 -5.62
CA LEU A 390 -1.39 -17.05 -5.36
C LEU A 390 -1.59 -17.37 -3.88
N LEU A 391 -0.81 -16.72 -3.00
CA LEU A 391 -0.97 -16.86 -1.55
C LEU A 391 -2.38 -16.47 -1.12
N PHE A 392 -2.88 -15.32 -1.57
CA PHE A 392 -4.21 -14.86 -1.19
C PHE A 392 -5.32 -15.74 -1.79
N ASP A 393 -5.15 -16.24 -3.02
CA ASP A 393 -6.11 -17.15 -3.62
C ASP A 393 -6.13 -18.50 -2.89
N TYR A 394 -4.98 -19.03 -2.51
CA TYR A 394 -4.89 -20.23 -1.67
C TYR A 394 -5.58 -20.03 -0.32
N TYR A 395 -5.22 -18.93 0.40
CA TYR A 395 -5.85 -18.57 1.67
C TYR A 395 -7.37 -18.53 1.55
N ARG A 396 -7.91 -17.81 0.56
CA ARG A 396 -9.36 -17.71 0.36
C ARG A 396 -10.01 -19.06 0.14
N ASN A 397 -9.37 -19.93 -0.62
CA ASN A 397 -9.88 -21.25 -0.92
C ASN A 397 -9.94 -22.14 0.34
N VAL A 398 -8.84 -22.26 1.08
CA VAL A 398 -8.75 -23.16 2.25
C VAL A 398 -9.55 -22.64 3.45
N THR A 399 -9.79 -21.34 3.55
CA THR A 399 -10.62 -20.73 4.61
C THR A 399 -12.12 -20.69 4.27
N GLY A 400 -12.54 -21.22 3.10
CA GLY A 400 -13.93 -21.15 2.67
C GLY A 400 -14.43 -19.73 2.40
N GLY A 401 -13.55 -18.84 1.94
CA GLY A 401 -13.90 -17.49 1.52
C GLY A 401 -13.85 -16.44 2.65
N VAL A 402 -13.10 -16.66 3.72
CA VAL A 402 -12.84 -15.62 4.72
C VAL A 402 -12.16 -14.43 4.05
N ASN A 403 -12.67 -13.24 4.32
CA ASN A 403 -12.19 -12.01 3.70
C ASN A 403 -10.81 -11.62 4.26
N TRP A 404 -9.79 -11.48 3.42
CA TRP A 404 -8.46 -11.07 3.88
C TRP A 404 -8.35 -9.59 4.30
N TYR A 405 -9.30 -8.76 3.93
CA TYR A 405 -9.38 -7.37 4.40
C TYR A 405 -10.06 -7.24 5.77
N ASP A 406 -10.91 -8.22 6.13
CA ASP A 406 -11.57 -8.27 7.42
C ASP A 406 -11.99 -9.72 7.71
N ILE A 407 -11.21 -10.40 8.52
CA ILE A 407 -11.41 -11.83 8.81
C ILE A 407 -12.73 -12.15 9.53
N ARG A 408 -13.44 -11.14 10.03
CA ARG A 408 -14.78 -11.30 10.62
C ARG A 408 -15.86 -11.48 9.54
N LYS A 409 -15.53 -11.13 8.29
CA LYS A 409 -16.46 -11.13 7.15
C LYS A 409 -16.16 -12.29 6.19
N ARG A 410 -17.17 -12.74 5.48
CA ARG A 410 -17.03 -13.66 4.35
C ARG A 410 -17.37 -12.92 3.07
N ASN A 411 -16.77 -13.34 1.96
CA ASN A 411 -16.92 -12.76 0.62
C ASN A 411 -16.47 -11.29 0.52
N HIS A 412 -15.87 -10.95 -0.61
CA HIS A 412 -15.40 -9.59 -0.91
C HIS A 412 -16.53 -8.71 -1.46
N GLN A 413 -17.65 -8.67 -0.77
CA GLN A 413 -18.73 -7.76 -1.16
C GLN A 413 -18.36 -6.34 -0.72
N TYR A 414 -17.58 -5.67 -1.56
CA TYR A 414 -17.47 -4.22 -1.48
C TYR A 414 -18.71 -3.60 -2.15
N LYS A 415 -19.19 -2.50 -1.61
CA LYS A 415 -20.25 -1.65 -2.18
C LYS A 415 -19.85 -1.00 -3.53
N ARG A 416 -18.91 -1.59 -4.28
CA ARG A 416 -18.36 -1.01 -5.52
C ARG A 416 -19.40 -0.89 -6.62
N THR A 417 -20.30 -1.86 -6.75
CA THR A 417 -21.40 -1.83 -7.72
C THR A 417 -22.36 -0.69 -7.45
N TYR A 418 -22.68 -0.42 -6.19
CA TYR A 418 -23.56 0.69 -5.81
C TYR A 418 -22.90 2.03 -6.09
N LEU A 419 -21.59 2.16 -5.79
CA LEU A 419 -20.82 3.36 -6.13
C LEU A 419 -20.86 3.63 -7.63
N ALA A 420 -20.57 2.63 -8.46
CA ALA A 420 -20.60 2.79 -9.91
C ALA A 420 -21.99 3.18 -10.41
N HIS A 421 -23.05 2.57 -9.86
CA HIS A 421 -24.42 2.92 -10.22
C HIS A 421 -24.77 4.37 -9.82
N GLY A 422 -24.53 4.74 -8.57
CA GLY A 422 -24.86 6.07 -8.06
C GLY A 422 -24.07 7.18 -8.73
N LEU A 423 -22.73 7.01 -8.85
CA LEU A 423 -21.85 8.02 -9.40
C LEU A 423 -21.96 8.20 -10.93
N ASN A 424 -22.43 7.18 -11.65
CA ASN A 424 -22.68 7.27 -13.09
C ASN A 424 -24.05 7.83 -13.47
N GLN A 425 -24.92 8.13 -12.51
CA GLN A 425 -26.16 8.86 -12.83
C GLN A 425 -25.83 10.20 -13.50
N GLN A 426 -26.52 10.53 -14.58
CA GLN A 426 -26.23 11.72 -15.38
C GLN A 426 -26.31 13.03 -14.54
N VAL A 427 -27.26 13.10 -13.62
CA VAL A 427 -27.39 14.25 -12.71
C VAL A 427 -26.18 14.39 -11.79
N VAL A 428 -25.64 13.29 -11.28
CA VAL A 428 -24.45 13.27 -10.42
C VAL A 428 -23.20 13.67 -11.24
N ARG A 429 -22.98 13.04 -12.38
CA ARG A 429 -21.85 13.36 -13.26
C ARG A 429 -21.83 14.84 -13.67
N ARG A 430 -22.99 15.39 -14.00
CA ARG A 430 -23.13 16.82 -14.33
C ARG A 430 -22.80 17.71 -13.13
N ALA A 431 -23.31 17.36 -11.94
CA ALA A 431 -23.03 18.11 -10.70
C ALA A 431 -21.53 18.06 -10.31
N LEU A 432 -20.82 16.99 -10.70
CA LEU A 432 -19.40 16.80 -10.46
C LEU A 432 -18.51 17.34 -11.60
N HIS A 433 -19.08 18.01 -12.61
CA HIS A 433 -18.37 18.47 -13.81
C HIS A 433 -17.61 17.35 -14.53
N SER A 434 -18.21 16.14 -14.56
CA SER A 434 -17.63 14.91 -15.15
C SER A 434 -18.53 14.32 -16.25
N ASP A 435 -19.26 15.15 -17.01
CA ASP A 435 -20.19 14.68 -18.05
C ASP A 435 -19.50 13.80 -19.10
N ALA A 436 -18.27 14.13 -19.47
CA ALA A 436 -17.49 13.42 -20.50
C ALA A 436 -16.78 12.17 -19.97
N ILE A 437 -16.62 12.02 -18.64
CA ILE A 437 -15.84 10.95 -18.02
C ILE A 437 -16.76 10.14 -17.12
N ALA A 438 -16.97 8.86 -17.44
CA ALA A 438 -17.71 7.95 -16.59
C ALA A 438 -16.85 7.50 -15.41
N TYR A 439 -17.49 7.32 -14.25
CA TYR A 439 -16.85 6.69 -13.10
C TYR A 439 -16.58 5.22 -13.42
N GLY A 440 -15.34 4.80 -13.27
CA GLY A 440 -14.98 3.43 -13.55
C GLY A 440 -13.57 3.05 -13.07
N GLN A 441 -13.22 1.83 -13.31
CA GLN A 441 -11.87 1.33 -13.09
C GLN A 441 -11.16 1.26 -14.44
N ASP A 442 -10.05 1.98 -14.56
CA ASP A 442 -9.13 1.83 -15.67
C ASP A 442 -8.04 0.82 -15.30
N TRP A 443 -8.05 -0.32 -15.94
CA TRP A 443 -7.03 -1.37 -15.73
C TRP A 443 -5.63 -0.93 -16.15
N GLY A 444 -5.51 0.14 -16.97
CA GLY A 444 -4.24 0.75 -17.32
C GLY A 444 -3.42 1.18 -16.11
N VAL A 445 -4.07 1.71 -15.07
CA VAL A 445 -3.37 2.08 -13.82
C VAL A 445 -2.74 0.87 -13.15
N TYR A 446 -3.49 -0.22 -12.99
CA TYR A 446 -2.96 -1.45 -12.39
C TYR A 446 -1.84 -2.05 -13.24
N TYR A 447 -2.04 -2.15 -14.54
CA TYR A 447 -1.06 -2.70 -15.48
C TYR A 447 0.28 -1.98 -15.42
N HIS A 448 0.27 -0.65 -15.49
CA HIS A 448 1.49 0.16 -15.50
C HIS A 448 2.19 0.21 -14.13
N LEU A 449 1.46 -0.04 -13.03
CA LEU A 449 2.02 -0.11 -11.68
C LEU A 449 2.29 -1.53 -11.17
N VAL A 450 2.02 -2.58 -11.96
CA VAL A 450 2.15 -3.97 -11.52
C VAL A 450 3.55 -4.31 -10.98
N LYS A 451 4.61 -3.80 -11.61
CA LYS A 451 5.99 -3.95 -11.15
C LYS A 451 6.26 -3.22 -9.85
N ASP A 452 5.58 -2.09 -9.65
CA ASP A 452 5.77 -1.27 -8.46
C ASP A 452 5.11 -1.88 -7.21
N ILE A 453 4.12 -2.80 -7.38
CA ILE A 453 3.44 -3.45 -6.26
C ILE A 453 4.43 -4.12 -5.30
N MET A 454 5.45 -4.81 -5.81
CA MET A 454 6.45 -5.49 -4.98
C MET A 454 7.69 -4.64 -4.68
N ARG A 455 7.83 -3.44 -5.26
CA ARG A 455 8.92 -2.51 -4.93
C ARG A 455 8.73 -1.97 -3.51
N THR A 456 9.78 -1.86 -2.72
CA THR A 456 9.69 -1.28 -1.37
C THR A 456 9.69 0.25 -1.40
N THR A 457 8.87 0.88 -0.55
CA THR A 457 8.92 2.32 -0.26
C THR A 457 9.44 2.60 1.15
N ALA A 458 9.81 1.56 1.89
CA ALA A 458 10.29 1.68 3.26
C ALA A 458 11.46 2.68 3.45
N PRO A 459 12.44 2.81 2.52
CA PRO A 459 13.50 3.81 2.63
C PRO A 459 13.03 5.26 2.60
N LEU A 460 11.83 5.54 2.09
CA LEU A 460 11.26 6.89 2.06
C LEU A 460 10.86 7.38 3.46
N PHE A 461 10.48 6.49 4.37
CA PHE A 461 10.02 6.87 5.71
C PHE A 461 11.12 7.49 6.57
N PRO A 462 12.32 6.89 6.73
CA PRO A 462 13.43 7.57 7.38
C PRO A 462 13.75 8.93 6.76
N HIS A 463 13.76 9.01 5.44
CA HIS A 463 14.03 10.26 4.72
C HIS A 463 13.02 11.37 5.07
N LEU A 464 11.74 11.04 5.20
CA LEU A 464 10.67 11.97 5.58
C LEU A 464 10.73 12.35 7.06
N LEU A 465 10.96 11.36 7.95
CA LEU A 465 11.07 11.58 9.40
C LEU A 465 12.24 12.50 9.75
N GLU A 466 13.39 12.34 9.08
CA GLU A 466 14.56 13.22 9.28
C GLU A 466 14.32 14.65 8.78
N ARG A 467 13.36 14.85 7.89
CA ARG A 467 12.90 16.17 7.43
C ARG A 467 11.77 16.75 8.28
N GLY A 468 11.56 16.19 9.47
CA GLY A 468 10.60 16.69 10.45
C GLY A 468 9.14 16.44 10.08
N LEU A 469 8.85 15.52 9.15
CA LEU A 469 7.49 15.15 8.82
C LEU A 469 6.89 14.25 9.90
N ASP A 470 5.70 14.56 10.38
CA ASP A 470 4.95 13.68 11.26
C ASP A 470 4.38 12.50 10.46
N VAL A 471 4.67 11.29 10.91
CA VAL A 471 4.23 10.04 10.26
C VAL A 471 3.35 9.25 11.22
N GLN A 472 2.13 8.94 10.82
CA GLN A 472 1.26 8.03 11.55
C GLN A 472 0.92 6.81 10.70
N LEU A 473 1.24 5.63 11.23
CA LEU A 473 0.88 4.33 10.66
C LEU A 473 -0.23 3.71 11.50
N VAL A 474 -1.24 3.19 10.84
CA VAL A 474 -2.46 2.71 11.50
C VAL A 474 -2.81 1.34 10.96
N GLN A 475 -3.16 0.38 11.83
CA GLN A 475 -3.62 -0.93 11.39
C GLN A 475 -4.89 -1.33 12.13
N GLY A 476 -5.90 -1.73 11.36
CA GLY A 476 -7.06 -2.44 11.90
C GLY A 476 -6.67 -3.83 12.38
N GLN A 477 -7.17 -4.22 13.55
CA GLN A 477 -6.82 -5.47 14.22
C GLN A 477 -7.08 -6.71 13.36
N PHE A 478 -8.13 -6.71 12.58
CA PHE A 478 -8.64 -7.89 11.84
C PHE A 478 -8.29 -7.88 10.35
N ASP A 479 -7.37 -7.03 9.93
CA ASP A 479 -6.80 -7.08 8.58
C ASP A 479 -5.74 -8.18 8.49
N PHE A 480 -6.01 -9.20 7.66
CA PHE A 480 -5.04 -10.24 7.35
C PHE A 480 -4.04 -9.79 6.28
N ARG A 481 -4.48 -8.97 5.33
CA ARG A 481 -3.69 -8.62 4.13
C ARG A 481 -2.49 -7.73 4.42
N ASP A 482 -2.73 -6.59 5.07
CA ASP A 482 -1.72 -5.57 5.35
C ASP A 482 -1.81 -5.13 6.83
N GLY A 483 -2.10 -6.08 7.72
CA GLY A 483 -2.40 -5.85 9.13
C GLY A 483 -1.18 -5.64 10.02
N VAL A 484 -1.45 -5.76 11.33
CA VAL A 484 -0.51 -5.39 12.42
C VAL A 484 0.82 -6.11 12.33
N ALA A 485 0.79 -7.45 12.20
CA ALA A 485 2.02 -8.26 12.17
C ALA A 485 2.89 -7.93 10.96
N ALA A 486 2.28 -7.84 9.78
CA ALA A 486 2.97 -7.53 8.53
C ALA A 486 3.67 -6.16 8.59
N ASN A 487 2.98 -5.13 9.09
CA ASN A 487 3.55 -3.80 9.20
C ASN A 487 4.64 -3.70 10.28
N THR A 488 4.48 -4.40 11.39
CA THR A 488 5.49 -4.43 12.46
C THR A 488 6.85 -4.94 11.98
N LEU A 489 6.87 -5.88 11.00
CA LEU A 489 8.11 -6.44 10.46
C LEU A 489 9.02 -5.36 9.85
N TRP A 490 8.48 -4.43 9.09
CA TRP A 490 9.30 -3.40 8.46
C TRP A 490 9.50 -2.17 9.35
N ILE A 491 8.50 -1.76 10.15
CA ILE A 491 8.59 -0.61 11.07
C ILE A 491 9.76 -0.79 12.04
N ASN A 492 9.89 -1.98 12.62
CA ASN A 492 10.97 -2.26 13.57
C ASN A 492 12.38 -2.24 12.95
N LYS A 493 12.48 -2.36 11.64
CA LYS A 493 13.77 -2.31 10.91
C LYS A 493 14.13 -0.92 10.40
N ALA A 494 13.17 0.01 10.33
CA ALA A 494 13.40 1.37 9.86
C ALA A 494 14.48 2.08 10.71
N GLN A 495 15.41 2.77 10.06
CA GLN A 495 16.53 3.46 10.71
C GLN A 495 16.43 4.96 10.46
N TRP A 496 16.25 5.74 11.53
CA TRP A 496 16.21 7.22 11.52
C TRP A 496 16.67 7.76 12.87
N GLY A 497 16.96 9.05 12.96
CA GLY A 497 17.48 9.69 14.18
C GLY A 497 16.59 9.53 15.41
N GLY A 498 15.26 9.48 15.23
CA GLY A 498 14.28 9.28 16.31
C GLY A 498 14.00 7.83 16.68
N ARG A 499 14.62 6.84 16.00
CA ARG A 499 14.34 5.41 16.19
C ARG A 499 14.48 4.96 17.66
N LYS A 500 15.51 5.42 18.36
CA LYS A 500 15.73 5.07 19.77
C LYS A 500 14.54 5.48 20.63
N GLN A 501 14.00 6.68 20.43
CA GLN A 501 12.83 7.16 21.15
C GLN A 501 11.61 6.27 20.87
N TYR A 502 11.38 5.89 19.62
CA TYR A 502 10.26 5.04 19.24
C TYR A 502 10.37 3.62 19.83
N VAL A 503 11.54 2.98 19.72
CA VAL A 503 11.74 1.60 20.19
C VAL A 503 11.67 1.49 21.72
N MET A 504 12.16 2.53 22.42
CA MET A 504 12.15 2.60 23.89
C MET A 504 10.79 3.06 24.46
N ALA A 505 9.90 3.58 23.61
CA ALA A 505 8.59 4.01 24.08
C ALA A 505 7.70 2.80 24.40
N ASP A 506 6.99 2.88 25.51
CA ASP A 506 6.00 1.89 25.88
C ASP A 506 4.80 1.93 24.94
N ARG A 507 4.25 0.76 24.66
CA ARG A 507 2.96 0.63 23.98
C ARG A 507 1.85 0.98 24.96
N GLN A 508 1.16 2.07 24.71
CA GLN A 508 0.12 2.61 25.59
C GLN A 508 -1.28 2.17 25.14
N HIS A 509 -2.20 2.13 26.10
CA HIS A 509 -3.62 2.00 25.82
C HIS A 509 -4.15 3.32 25.27
N TRP A 510 -5.05 3.21 24.30
CA TRP A 510 -5.77 4.34 23.75
C TRP A 510 -7.27 4.10 23.93
N SER A 511 -7.94 5.02 24.65
CA SER A 511 -9.34 4.88 25.00
C SER A 511 -10.15 6.09 24.53
N LEU A 512 -11.42 5.85 24.21
CA LEU A 512 -12.48 6.82 24.00
C LEU A 512 -13.43 6.75 25.21
N GLY A 513 -13.39 7.76 26.07
CA GLY A 513 -14.09 7.68 27.34
C GLY A 513 -13.62 6.47 28.16
N LYS A 514 -14.50 5.50 28.39
CA LYS A 514 -14.19 4.27 29.13
C LYS A 514 -13.85 3.08 28.22
N GLU A 515 -14.09 3.18 26.92
CA GLU A 515 -13.91 2.10 25.97
C GLU A 515 -12.48 2.09 25.43
N LEU A 516 -11.85 0.92 25.41
CA LEU A 516 -10.54 0.73 24.82
C LEU A 516 -10.67 0.73 23.29
N ALA A 517 -10.22 1.79 22.63
CA ALA A 517 -10.21 1.92 21.18
C ALA A 517 -9.03 1.19 20.53
N GLY A 518 -7.91 1.09 21.25
CA GLY A 518 -6.74 0.44 20.68
C GLY A 518 -5.45 0.67 21.47
N PHE A 519 -4.36 0.62 20.71
CA PHE A 519 -3.02 0.77 21.27
C PHE A 519 -2.20 1.76 20.44
N VAL A 520 -1.27 2.44 21.09
CA VAL A 520 -0.39 3.42 20.44
C VAL A 520 1.03 3.31 20.95
N ARG A 521 1.99 3.47 20.04
CA ARG A 521 3.40 3.68 20.32
C ARG A 521 3.89 4.88 19.52
N SER A 522 4.56 5.84 20.17
CA SER A 522 5.03 7.06 19.49
C SER A 522 6.46 7.40 19.92
N GLY A 523 7.25 7.93 19.01
CA GLY A 523 8.60 8.45 19.27
C GLY A 523 9.28 8.89 17.99
N GLY A 524 10.07 9.97 18.03
CA GLY A 524 10.83 10.47 16.90
C GLY A 524 9.99 10.78 15.66
N ASN A 525 8.85 11.46 15.80
CA ASN A 525 7.88 11.82 14.78
C ASN A 525 7.16 10.62 14.11
N LEU A 526 7.35 9.40 14.62
CA LEU A 526 6.61 8.24 14.18
C LEU A 526 5.58 7.82 15.23
N THR A 527 4.34 7.67 14.84
CA THR A 527 3.28 7.08 15.65
C THR A 527 2.74 5.84 14.96
N HIS A 528 2.66 4.73 15.69
CA HIS A 528 2.03 3.49 15.25
C HIS A 528 0.81 3.19 16.13
N ARG A 529 -0.37 3.07 15.48
CA ARG A 529 -1.64 2.76 16.16
C ARG A 529 -2.22 1.44 15.68
N VAL A 530 -2.83 0.72 16.61
CA VAL A 530 -3.67 -0.43 16.31
C VAL A 530 -5.09 -0.09 16.73
N ILE A 531 -6.04 -0.20 15.82
CA ILE A 531 -7.46 0.04 16.07
C ILE A 531 -8.14 -1.32 16.33
N LEU A 532 -8.73 -1.47 17.50
CA LEU A 532 -9.50 -2.66 17.84
C LEU A 532 -10.81 -2.69 17.05
N ASN A 533 -11.31 -3.89 16.81
CA ASN A 533 -12.57 -4.12 16.09
C ASN A 533 -12.64 -3.47 14.70
N ALA A 534 -11.51 -3.30 14.04
CA ALA A 534 -11.41 -2.80 12.66
C ALA A 534 -10.71 -3.80 11.76
N GLY A 535 -11.13 -3.87 10.50
CA GLY A 535 -10.42 -4.51 9.39
C GLY A 535 -9.56 -3.51 8.63
N HIS A 536 -9.44 -3.72 7.32
CA HIS A 536 -8.62 -2.92 6.40
C HIS A 536 -9.13 -1.47 6.27
N MET A 537 -10.44 -1.30 6.15
CA MET A 537 -11.10 0.00 6.01
C MET A 537 -11.52 0.50 7.39
N ALA A 538 -10.51 0.84 8.20
CA ALA A 538 -10.71 1.15 9.61
C ALA A 538 -11.64 2.34 9.88
N PRO A 539 -11.64 3.44 9.12
CA PRO A 539 -12.58 4.54 9.34
C PRO A 539 -14.03 4.16 9.13
N GLY A 540 -14.32 3.20 8.26
CA GLY A 540 -15.67 2.66 8.08
C GLY A 540 -16.12 1.73 9.19
N ASP A 541 -15.19 0.97 9.77
CA ASP A 541 -15.49 0.02 10.86
C ASP A 541 -15.55 0.71 12.24
N GLN A 542 -14.70 1.74 12.48
CA GLN A 542 -14.54 2.44 13.77
C GLN A 542 -14.45 3.96 13.56
N PRO A 543 -15.54 4.61 13.11
CA PRO A 543 -15.53 6.03 12.72
C PRO A 543 -15.16 6.98 13.87
N GLU A 544 -15.67 6.73 15.10
CA GLU A 544 -15.38 7.56 16.28
C GLU A 544 -13.90 7.48 16.69
N ALA A 545 -13.34 6.26 16.69
CA ALA A 545 -11.94 6.06 17.00
C ALA A 545 -11.04 6.70 15.93
N CYS A 546 -11.41 6.59 14.68
CA CYS A 546 -10.66 7.21 13.59
C CYS A 546 -10.78 8.73 13.58
N GLN A 547 -11.90 9.31 14.02
CA GLN A 547 -12.03 10.76 14.22
C GLN A 547 -11.07 11.23 15.32
N ASP A 548 -11.12 10.64 16.53
CA ASP A 548 -10.21 10.98 17.64
C ASP A 548 -8.74 10.78 17.26
N MET A 549 -8.45 9.75 16.46
CA MET A 549 -7.11 9.51 15.94
C MET A 549 -6.61 10.65 15.04
N VAL A 550 -7.44 11.13 14.11
CA VAL A 550 -7.11 12.25 13.23
C VAL A 550 -6.97 13.54 14.03
N ASP A 551 -7.88 13.81 14.97
CA ASP A 551 -7.81 14.98 15.86
C ASP A 551 -6.48 15.03 16.61
N ARG A 552 -6.03 13.89 17.17
CA ARG A 552 -4.74 13.80 17.86
C ARG A 552 -3.54 13.92 16.92
N PHE A 553 -3.69 13.47 15.69
CA PHE A 553 -2.62 13.55 14.68
C PHE A 553 -2.43 14.97 14.18
N VAL A 554 -3.52 15.66 13.92
CA VAL A 554 -3.51 17.05 13.43
C VAL A 554 -3.29 18.06 14.58
N ARG A 555 -3.33 17.59 15.84
CA ARG A 555 -3.05 18.39 17.06
C ARG A 555 -3.99 19.57 17.26
N ILE A 556 -5.30 19.37 17.04
CA ILE A 556 -6.34 20.35 17.33
C ILE A 556 -6.86 20.18 18.76
#